data_d7db699cc263747ffa1aecece16e8251
#
_entry.id   d7db699cc263747ffa1aecece16e8251
#
_cell.length_a   1.000
_cell.length_b   1.000
_cell.length_c   1.000
_cell.angle_alpha   90.00
_cell.angle_beta   90.00
_cell.angle_gamma   90.00
#
_symmetry.space_group_name_H-M   'P 1'
#
loop_
_entity.id
_entity.type
_entity.pdbx_description
1 polymer ?
#
loop_
_entity_poly.entity_id
_entity_poly.type
_entity_poly.pdbx_seq_one_letter_code
_entity_poly.pdbx_strand_id
1 'polypeptide(L)'
;TLDDNEAHYFKVICDEIFGRGNFVANVFWQKTHTRENRTDVSAVHDHLIVFAKNHEVWKEVRNMLPASEAQLDRYSNPDHDPRGNWASLPAHAKAEKGRRQAQFFTITTPSGRKIDPPAGRCWLYTENRFAEMVADNRIWFGTDGDNAPRVKKFLSEVQSGLVPITYWPYGEVGTNGQAKAEIVTLFPGEVPF
;
A
#
# COMPACT_ATOMS: atom_id res chain seq x y z
N THR A 1 23.91 -1.80 6.14
CA THR A 1 23.70 -0.59 5.30
C THR A 1 24.89 -0.36 4.41
N LEU A 2 24.68 0.15 3.22
CA LEU A 2 25.68 0.44 2.20
C LEU A 2 25.46 1.86 1.67
N ASP A 3 26.55 2.54 1.35
CA ASP A 3 26.47 3.82 0.62
C ASP A 3 26.35 3.62 -0.89
N ASP A 4 26.23 4.71 -1.64
CA ASP A 4 26.11 4.69 -3.11
C ASP A 4 27.33 4.07 -3.81
N ASN A 5 28.51 4.06 -3.20
CA ASN A 5 29.71 3.52 -3.83
C ASN A 5 29.64 1.99 -3.97
N GLU A 6 29.10 1.31 -2.95
CA GLU A 6 29.13 -0.14 -2.86
C GLU A 6 27.78 -0.82 -3.13
N ALA A 7 26.67 -0.10 -2.98
CA ALA A 7 25.32 -0.69 -3.07
C ALA A 7 25.06 -1.43 -4.39
N HIS A 8 25.51 -0.87 -5.51
CA HIS A 8 25.28 -1.44 -6.84
C HIS A 8 26.12 -2.71 -7.07
N TYR A 9 27.37 -2.70 -6.65
CA TYR A 9 28.27 -3.87 -6.78
C TYR A 9 27.81 -4.99 -5.86
N PHE A 10 27.45 -4.65 -4.64
CA PHE A 10 26.93 -5.63 -3.68
C PHE A 10 25.64 -6.29 -4.18
N LYS A 11 24.74 -5.51 -4.81
CA LYS A 11 23.54 -6.07 -5.40
C LYS A 11 23.84 -7.09 -6.49
N VAL A 12 24.83 -6.84 -7.34
CA VAL A 12 25.23 -7.80 -8.40
C VAL A 12 25.76 -9.10 -7.77
N ILE A 13 26.59 -9.02 -6.74
CA ILE A 13 27.09 -10.17 -6.01
C ILE A 13 25.92 -10.96 -5.39
N CYS A 14 24.98 -10.27 -4.78
CA CYS A 14 23.79 -10.92 -4.21
C CYS A 14 22.88 -11.55 -5.28
N ASP A 15 22.78 -10.96 -6.47
CA ASP A 15 22.05 -11.55 -7.60
C ASP A 15 22.66 -12.90 -8.03
N GLU A 16 24.00 -13.02 -7.98
CA GLU A 16 24.71 -14.28 -8.28
C GLU A 16 24.54 -15.33 -7.17
N ILE A 17 24.61 -14.92 -5.91
CA ILE A 17 24.53 -15.83 -4.76
C ILE A 17 23.09 -16.32 -4.51
N PHE A 18 22.14 -15.41 -4.50
CA PHE A 18 20.74 -15.68 -4.14
C PHE A 18 19.82 -15.90 -5.34
N GLY A 19 20.24 -15.48 -6.53
CA GLY A 19 19.42 -15.42 -7.74
C GLY A 19 18.55 -14.16 -7.81
N ARG A 20 18.45 -13.56 -8.99
CA ARG A 20 17.67 -12.32 -9.24
C ARG A 20 16.21 -12.42 -8.84
N GLY A 21 15.60 -13.61 -8.99
CA GLY A 21 14.20 -13.84 -8.60
C GLY A 21 13.95 -13.74 -7.10
N ASN A 22 15.00 -13.78 -6.30
CA ASN A 22 14.95 -13.69 -4.84
C ASN A 22 15.22 -12.26 -4.31
N PHE A 23 15.45 -11.28 -5.19
CA PHE A 23 15.52 -9.89 -4.82
C PHE A 23 14.16 -9.40 -4.35
N VAL A 24 14.11 -8.79 -3.16
CA VAL A 24 12.89 -8.27 -2.54
C VAL A 24 12.79 -6.77 -2.74
N ALA A 25 13.78 -6.02 -2.26
CA ALA A 25 13.78 -4.57 -2.31
C ALA A 25 15.18 -3.97 -2.12
N ASN A 26 15.36 -2.75 -2.62
CA ASN A 26 16.38 -1.82 -2.19
C ASN A 26 15.67 -0.70 -1.43
N VAL A 27 15.91 -0.60 -0.14
CA VAL A 27 15.30 0.39 0.74
C VAL A 27 16.29 1.53 0.95
N PHE A 28 15.81 2.76 0.75
CA PHE A 28 16.55 3.99 1.03
C PHE A 28 16.24 4.44 2.45
N TRP A 29 17.20 4.27 3.36
CA TRP A 29 17.08 4.73 4.72
C TRP A 29 17.72 6.11 4.88
N GLN A 30 16.91 7.11 5.21
CA GLN A 30 17.40 8.44 5.53
C GLN A 30 18.09 8.44 6.90
N LYS A 31 19.43 8.23 6.89
CA LYS A 31 20.26 8.06 8.09
C LYS A 31 20.53 9.35 8.86
N THR A 32 20.37 10.50 8.21
CA THR A 32 20.58 11.82 8.81
C THR A 32 19.69 12.88 8.17
N HIS A 33 19.37 13.94 8.90
CA HIS A 33 18.68 15.13 8.38
C HIS A 33 19.63 16.32 8.16
N THR A 34 20.88 16.20 8.63
CA THR A 34 21.89 17.26 8.52
C THR A 34 22.56 17.22 7.16
N ARG A 35 22.65 18.39 6.51
CA ARG A 35 23.36 18.53 5.24
C ARG A 35 24.86 18.71 5.47
N GLU A 36 25.68 18.03 4.69
CA GLU A 36 27.11 18.26 4.60
C GLU A 36 27.41 19.31 3.52
N ASN A 37 27.71 20.53 3.92
CA ASN A 37 27.90 21.65 2.99
C ASN A 37 29.26 21.67 2.29
N ARG A 38 30.15 20.71 2.58
CA ARG A 38 31.48 20.61 1.97
C ARG A 38 31.52 19.68 0.76
N THR A 39 30.40 19.04 0.46
CA THR A 39 30.24 18.11 -0.66
C THR A 39 29.38 18.73 -1.75
N ASP A 40 29.53 18.29 -3.01
CA ASP A 40 28.73 18.75 -4.13
C ASP A 40 27.24 18.37 -3.95
N VAL A 41 27.00 17.14 -3.44
CA VAL A 41 25.68 16.64 -3.07
C VAL A 41 25.80 15.92 -1.72
N SER A 42 25.00 16.35 -0.75
CA SER A 42 25.02 15.74 0.59
C SER A 42 24.33 14.38 0.60
N ALA A 43 25.08 13.33 0.88
CA ALA A 43 24.55 11.97 1.03
C ALA A 43 23.86 11.80 2.40
N VAL A 44 22.54 11.78 2.41
CA VAL A 44 21.73 11.70 3.63
C VAL A 44 21.09 10.33 3.83
N HIS A 45 21.34 9.37 2.95
CA HIS A 45 20.75 8.03 3.01
C HIS A 45 21.78 6.92 2.87
N ASP A 46 21.40 5.73 3.27
CA ASP A 46 22.07 4.47 2.96
C ASP A 46 21.07 3.51 2.30
N HIS A 47 21.61 2.48 1.67
CA HIS A 47 20.87 1.41 1.06
C HIS A 47 20.77 0.19 1.98
N LEU A 48 19.56 -0.38 2.09
CA LEU A 48 19.34 -1.71 2.66
C LEU A 48 18.87 -2.63 1.55
N ILE A 49 19.75 -3.52 1.10
CA ILE A 49 19.45 -4.45 0.03
C ILE A 49 18.89 -5.72 0.66
N VAL A 50 17.66 -6.07 0.31
CA VAL A 50 16.92 -7.18 0.89
C VAL A 50 16.77 -8.30 -0.14
N PHE A 51 17.24 -9.49 0.21
CA PHE A 51 17.04 -10.73 -0.54
C PHE A 51 16.35 -11.76 0.34
N ALA A 52 15.49 -12.55 -0.25
CA ALA A 52 14.93 -13.74 0.38
C ALA A 52 15.73 -14.98 -0.04
N LYS A 53 15.79 -16.01 0.79
CA LYS A 53 16.29 -17.32 0.37
C LYS A 53 15.35 -17.97 -0.66
N ASN A 54 14.05 -17.75 -0.50
CA ASN A 54 12.99 -18.10 -1.43
C ASN A 54 11.92 -17.01 -1.37
N HIS A 55 11.76 -16.23 -2.45
CA HIS A 55 10.88 -15.07 -2.50
C HIS A 55 9.39 -15.44 -2.33
N GLU A 56 8.96 -16.55 -2.91
CA GLU A 56 7.56 -16.97 -2.82
C GLU A 56 7.18 -17.35 -1.38
N VAL A 57 8.05 -18.10 -0.69
CA VAL A 57 7.83 -18.44 0.73
C VAL A 57 7.87 -17.18 1.60
N TRP A 58 8.86 -16.30 1.37
CA TRP A 58 8.96 -15.05 2.12
C TRP A 58 7.71 -14.19 1.98
N LYS A 59 7.15 -14.10 0.78
CA LYS A 59 5.95 -13.32 0.48
C LYS A 59 4.73 -13.75 1.30
N GLU A 60 4.62 -15.03 1.61
CA GLU A 60 3.53 -15.58 2.42
C GLU A 60 3.71 -15.33 3.93
N VAL A 61 4.96 -15.33 4.41
CA VAL A 61 5.26 -15.28 5.85
C VAL A 61 5.78 -13.93 6.34
N ARG A 62 5.97 -12.96 5.45
CA ARG A 62 6.49 -11.63 5.82
C ARG A 62 5.59 -10.92 6.82
N ASN A 63 6.20 -10.23 7.77
CA ASN A 63 5.48 -9.35 8.67
C ASN A 63 4.94 -8.12 7.92
N MET A 64 3.73 -7.73 8.27
CA MET A 64 3.09 -6.52 7.79
C MET A 64 3.14 -5.45 8.88
N LEU A 65 3.24 -4.18 8.48
CA LEU A 65 3.13 -3.06 9.40
C LEU A 65 1.66 -2.92 9.85
N PRO A 66 1.40 -2.49 11.09
CA PRO A 66 0.04 -2.21 11.54
C PRO A 66 -0.58 -1.11 10.68
N ALA A 67 -1.89 -1.20 10.43
CA ALA A 67 -2.62 -0.13 9.76
C ALA A 67 -2.57 1.14 10.62
N SER A 68 -2.32 2.30 10.00
CA SER A 68 -2.35 3.57 10.72
C SER A 68 -3.78 3.96 11.09
N GLU A 69 -3.94 4.74 12.16
CA GLU A 69 -5.25 5.30 12.55
C GLU A 69 -5.92 6.02 11.39
N ALA A 70 -5.20 6.87 10.64
CA ALA A 70 -5.71 7.58 9.47
C ALA A 70 -6.21 6.66 8.34
N GLN A 71 -5.77 5.39 8.30
CA GLN A 71 -6.31 4.40 7.37
C GLN A 71 -7.56 3.74 7.92
N LEU A 72 -7.62 3.50 9.23
CA LEU A 72 -8.78 2.93 9.89
C LEU A 72 -9.94 3.91 9.92
N ASP A 73 -9.69 5.21 10.02
CA ASP A 73 -10.70 6.28 9.99
C ASP A 73 -11.52 6.33 8.68
N ARG A 74 -11.00 5.73 7.61
CA ARG A 74 -11.75 5.61 6.34
C ARG A 74 -12.83 4.53 6.37
N TYR A 75 -12.84 3.70 7.40
CA TYR A 75 -13.78 2.60 7.55
C TYR A 75 -14.86 2.99 8.56
N SER A 76 -16.10 2.98 8.13
CA SER A 76 -17.27 3.24 8.97
C SER A 76 -18.38 2.27 8.60
N ASN A 77 -19.44 2.21 9.39
CA ASN A 77 -20.59 1.33 9.13
C ASN A 77 -21.90 2.11 9.22
N PRO A 78 -22.16 3.04 8.29
CA PRO A 78 -23.32 3.93 8.35
C PRO A 78 -24.66 3.21 8.11
N ASP A 79 -24.65 2.03 7.54
CA ASP A 79 -25.85 1.22 7.23
C ASP A 79 -25.97 -0.04 8.10
N HIS A 80 -25.18 -0.13 9.17
CA HIS A 80 -25.19 -1.25 10.13
C HIS A 80 -25.04 -2.63 9.46
N ASP A 81 -24.20 -2.72 8.40
CA ASP A 81 -23.92 -3.98 7.72
C ASP A 81 -23.32 -4.99 8.72
N PRO A 82 -23.83 -6.24 8.80
CA PRO A 82 -23.36 -7.23 9.79
C PRO A 82 -21.89 -7.65 9.58
N ARG A 83 -21.29 -7.39 8.41
CA ARG A 83 -19.87 -7.65 8.13
C ARG A 83 -18.94 -6.61 8.78
N GLY A 84 -19.48 -5.54 9.38
CA GLY A 84 -18.72 -4.52 10.10
C GLY A 84 -18.35 -3.31 9.25
N ASN A 85 -17.30 -2.61 9.66
CA ASN A 85 -16.87 -1.36 9.02
C ASN A 85 -16.33 -1.59 7.60
N TRP A 86 -16.63 -0.66 6.71
CA TRP A 86 -16.22 -0.68 5.31
C TRP A 86 -15.77 0.70 4.80
N ALA A 87 -14.88 0.69 3.82
CA ALA A 87 -14.45 1.87 3.08
C ALA A 87 -15.24 1.97 1.76
N SER A 88 -15.58 3.21 1.40
CA SER A 88 -16.35 3.52 0.21
C SER A 88 -15.43 3.77 -0.99
N LEU A 89 -15.50 2.91 -2.01
CA LEU A 89 -14.70 3.01 -3.23
C LEU A 89 -15.58 3.38 -4.44
N PRO A 90 -15.06 4.14 -5.44
CA PRO A 90 -15.80 4.37 -6.68
C PRO A 90 -16.15 3.07 -7.39
N ALA A 91 -17.39 2.95 -7.88
CA ALA A 91 -17.84 1.78 -8.66
C ALA A 91 -17.51 1.88 -10.16
N HIS A 92 -16.63 2.80 -10.57
CA HIS A 92 -16.24 3.03 -11.96
C HIS A 92 -14.72 3.09 -12.14
N ALA A 93 -14.25 2.77 -13.35
CA ALA A 93 -12.86 2.83 -13.76
C ALA A 93 -12.72 3.67 -15.04
N LYS A 94 -11.48 3.99 -15.43
CA LYS A 94 -11.19 4.62 -16.71
C LYS A 94 -11.62 3.70 -17.86
N ALA A 95 -12.43 4.22 -18.78
CA ALA A 95 -12.80 3.50 -19.98
C ALA A 95 -11.63 3.52 -20.99
N GLU A 96 -11.34 2.35 -21.57
CA GLU A 96 -10.42 2.22 -22.68
C GLU A 96 -11.21 1.96 -23.96
N LYS A 97 -10.88 2.68 -25.02
CA LYS A 97 -11.54 2.54 -26.33
C LYS A 97 -11.47 1.09 -26.83
N GLY A 98 -12.61 0.51 -27.16
CA GLY A 98 -12.71 -0.87 -27.67
C GLY A 98 -12.62 -1.97 -26.61
N ARG A 99 -12.46 -1.63 -25.33
CA ARG A 99 -12.45 -2.56 -24.21
C ARG A 99 -13.64 -2.35 -23.28
N ARG A 100 -14.00 -3.37 -22.52
CA ARG A 100 -15.00 -3.32 -21.43
C ARG A 100 -16.41 -2.92 -21.88
N GLN A 101 -16.84 -3.30 -23.08
CA GLN A 101 -18.17 -2.93 -23.61
C GLN A 101 -19.32 -3.38 -22.69
N ALA A 102 -19.22 -4.55 -22.06
CA ALA A 102 -20.21 -5.07 -21.12
C ALA A 102 -20.29 -4.29 -19.79
N GLN A 103 -19.45 -3.27 -19.61
CA GLN A 103 -19.42 -2.41 -18.41
C GLN A 103 -20.09 -1.05 -18.66
N PHE A 104 -20.71 -0.86 -19.82
CA PHE A 104 -21.50 0.34 -20.15
C PHE A 104 -22.97 -0.04 -20.14
N PHE A 105 -23.65 0.26 -19.06
CA PHE A 105 -25.09 0.07 -18.89
C PHE A 105 -25.65 1.10 -17.91
N THR A 106 -26.96 1.35 -17.99
CA THR A 106 -27.65 2.26 -17.09
C THR A 106 -28.03 1.54 -15.79
N ILE A 107 -27.64 2.09 -14.66
CA ILE A 107 -28.03 1.58 -13.33
C ILE A 107 -29.27 2.32 -12.87
N THR A 108 -30.22 1.60 -12.29
CA THR A 108 -31.33 2.21 -11.55
C THR A 108 -31.05 2.13 -10.07
N THR A 109 -31.04 3.30 -9.41
CA THR A 109 -30.82 3.39 -7.95
C THR A 109 -32.05 2.87 -7.17
N PRO A 110 -31.95 2.59 -5.87
CA PRO A 110 -33.11 2.28 -5.02
C PRO A 110 -34.20 3.36 -5.03
N SER A 111 -33.84 4.64 -5.21
CA SER A 111 -34.80 5.75 -5.36
C SER A 111 -35.49 5.80 -6.73
N GLY A 112 -35.08 4.96 -7.71
CA GLY A 112 -35.61 4.95 -9.08
C GLY A 112 -34.85 5.84 -10.06
N ARG A 113 -33.83 6.56 -9.65
CA ARG A 113 -32.98 7.38 -10.52
C ARG A 113 -32.13 6.53 -11.44
N LYS A 114 -32.04 6.91 -12.71
CA LYS A 114 -31.18 6.26 -13.70
C LYS A 114 -29.83 6.97 -13.77
N ILE A 115 -28.75 6.19 -13.74
CA ILE A 115 -27.37 6.71 -13.77
C ILE A 115 -26.56 5.93 -14.80
N ASP A 116 -25.93 6.65 -15.71
CA ASP A 116 -24.95 6.14 -16.65
C ASP A 116 -23.53 6.29 -16.09
N PRO A 117 -22.54 5.54 -16.61
CA PRO A 117 -21.14 5.76 -16.23
C PRO A 117 -20.72 7.21 -16.53
N PRO A 118 -19.90 7.83 -15.66
CA PRO A 118 -19.36 9.18 -15.93
C PRO A 118 -18.59 9.25 -17.25
N ALA A 119 -18.56 10.40 -17.88
CA ALA A 119 -17.85 10.62 -19.15
C ALA A 119 -16.39 10.10 -19.09
N GLY A 120 -15.98 9.31 -20.06
CA GLY A 120 -14.65 8.68 -20.11
C GLY A 120 -14.44 7.55 -19.11
N ARG A 121 -15.50 7.05 -18.48
CA ARG A 121 -15.46 5.95 -17.51
C ARG A 121 -16.45 4.85 -17.87
N CYS A 122 -16.24 3.66 -17.31
CA CYS A 122 -17.16 2.54 -17.35
C CYS A 122 -17.34 2.01 -15.92
N TRP A 123 -18.37 1.20 -15.69
CA TRP A 123 -18.51 0.54 -14.38
C TRP A 123 -17.36 -0.45 -14.14
N LEU A 124 -17.06 -0.76 -12.88
CA LEU A 124 -16.03 -1.77 -12.53
C LEU A 124 -16.44 -3.19 -12.91
N TYR A 125 -17.73 -3.44 -12.91
CA TYR A 125 -18.33 -4.78 -13.09
C TYR A 125 -19.22 -4.81 -14.32
N THR A 126 -19.48 -5.99 -14.85
CA THR A 126 -20.55 -6.24 -15.83
C THR A 126 -21.92 -6.12 -15.14
N GLU A 127 -22.98 -5.93 -15.91
CA GLU A 127 -24.32 -5.75 -15.38
C GLU A 127 -24.76 -6.89 -14.45
N ASN A 128 -24.53 -8.15 -14.84
CA ASN A 128 -24.85 -9.32 -14.02
C ASN A 128 -24.08 -9.30 -12.70
N ARG A 129 -22.77 -9.05 -12.76
CA ARG A 129 -21.94 -8.98 -11.54
C ARG A 129 -22.32 -7.81 -10.64
N PHE A 130 -22.71 -6.70 -11.23
CA PHE A 130 -23.19 -5.54 -10.48
C PHE A 130 -24.49 -5.88 -9.74
N ALA A 131 -25.45 -6.57 -10.39
CA ALA A 131 -26.69 -7.01 -9.78
C ALA A 131 -26.45 -7.98 -8.61
N GLU A 132 -25.52 -8.92 -8.76
CA GLU A 132 -25.10 -9.81 -7.66
C GLU A 132 -24.56 -9.01 -6.47
N MET A 133 -23.72 -7.99 -6.71
CA MET A 133 -23.15 -7.15 -5.67
C MET A 133 -24.19 -6.27 -4.99
N VAL A 134 -25.21 -5.82 -5.72
CA VAL A 134 -26.36 -5.13 -5.12
C VAL A 134 -27.15 -6.09 -4.21
N ALA A 135 -27.44 -7.30 -4.67
CA ALA A 135 -28.14 -8.33 -3.88
C ALA A 135 -27.35 -8.72 -2.61
N ASP A 136 -26.02 -8.73 -2.68
CA ASP A 136 -25.11 -8.98 -1.54
C ASP A 136 -24.85 -7.71 -0.68
N ASN A 137 -25.61 -6.64 -0.86
CA ASN A 137 -25.44 -5.37 -0.16
C ASN A 137 -23.99 -4.81 -0.24
N ARG A 138 -23.27 -5.04 -1.34
CA ARG A 138 -21.91 -4.54 -1.56
C ARG A 138 -21.84 -3.22 -2.33
N ILE A 139 -22.98 -2.74 -2.81
CA ILE A 139 -23.09 -1.45 -3.48
C ILE A 139 -23.84 -0.48 -2.58
N TRP A 140 -23.22 0.65 -2.33
CA TRP A 140 -23.77 1.74 -1.52
C TRP A 140 -24.26 2.87 -2.41
N PHE A 141 -25.51 3.29 -2.24
CA PHE A 141 -26.13 4.39 -2.96
C PHE A 141 -26.41 5.63 -2.08
N GLY A 142 -25.70 5.74 -0.95
CA GLY A 142 -25.98 6.77 0.05
C GLY A 142 -27.12 6.39 0.99
N THR A 143 -27.30 7.20 2.03
CA THR A 143 -28.35 6.96 3.05
C THR A 143 -29.75 6.95 2.44
N ASP A 144 -29.99 7.82 1.47
CA ASP A 144 -31.29 7.99 0.80
C ASP A 144 -31.46 7.09 -0.44
N GLY A 145 -30.43 6.31 -0.78
CA GLY A 145 -30.47 5.40 -1.93
C GLY A 145 -30.46 6.11 -3.30
N ASP A 146 -30.03 7.37 -3.39
CA ASP A 146 -30.06 8.19 -4.63
C ASP A 146 -28.67 8.57 -5.17
N ASN A 147 -27.61 8.27 -4.46
CA ASN A 147 -26.27 8.63 -4.87
C ASN A 147 -25.71 7.72 -5.96
N ALA A 148 -24.69 8.19 -6.67
CA ALA A 148 -23.90 7.36 -7.56
C ALA A 148 -23.35 6.13 -6.82
N PRO A 149 -23.35 4.94 -7.47
CA PRO A 149 -22.96 3.70 -6.82
C PRO A 149 -21.50 3.73 -6.33
N ARG A 150 -21.29 3.20 -5.15
CA ARG A 150 -19.97 2.99 -4.55
C ARG A 150 -19.84 1.57 -4.05
N VAL A 151 -18.63 1.02 -4.14
CA VAL A 151 -18.36 -0.35 -3.68
C VAL A 151 -17.96 -0.31 -2.21
N LYS A 152 -18.58 -1.15 -1.38
CA LYS A 152 -18.15 -1.39 0.00
C LYS A 152 -16.96 -2.33 0.01
N LYS A 153 -15.85 -1.90 0.61
CA LYS A 153 -14.69 -2.74 0.90
C LYS A 153 -14.60 -2.94 2.40
N PHE A 154 -14.97 -4.11 2.89
CA PHE A 154 -15.01 -4.39 4.32
C PHE A 154 -13.60 -4.48 4.92
N LEU A 155 -13.46 -3.96 6.14
CA LEU A 155 -12.19 -4.02 6.87
C LEU A 155 -11.76 -5.47 7.13
N SER A 156 -12.70 -6.35 7.39
CA SER A 156 -12.49 -7.80 7.58
C SER A 156 -11.94 -8.53 6.35
N GLU A 157 -12.10 -7.94 5.14
CA GLU A 157 -11.63 -8.50 3.88
C GLU A 157 -10.27 -7.90 3.44
N VAL A 158 -9.80 -6.90 4.16
CA VAL A 158 -8.51 -6.28 3.88
C VAL A 158 -7.43 -7.08 4.59
N GLN A 159 -6.36 -7.41 3.87
CA GLN A 159 -5.20 -8.01 4.48
C GLN A 159 -4.76 -7.16 5.70
N SER A 160 -4.68 -7.76 6.86
CA SER A 160 -4.28 -7.07 8.08
C SER A 160 -2.84 -6.58 7.96
N GLY A 161 -2.68 -5.26 7.85
CA GLY A 161 -1.37 -4.61 7.79
C GLY A 161 -1.01 -4.02 6.44
N LEU A 162 0.04 -3.22 6.47
CA LEU A 162 0.60 -2.51 5.33
C LEU A 162 1.90 -3.17 4.87
N VAL A 163 2.09 -3.22 3.57
CA VAL A 163 3.41 -3.55 3.00
C VAL A 163 4.35 -2.39 3.31
N PRO A 164 5.55 -2.66 3.87
CA PRO A 164 6.58 -1.62 4.03
C PRO A 164 6.94 -0.98 2.69
N ILE A 165 7.22 0.32 2.71
CA ILE A 165 7.69 1.06 1.52
C ILE A 165 9.22 1.06 1.45
N THR A 166 9.76 1.36 0.28
CA THR A 166 11.21 1.37 0.04
C THR A 166 11.90 2.67 0.44
N TYR A 167 11.19 3.65 0.95
CA TYR A 167 11.75 4.88 1.51
C TYR A 167 11.44 4.96 3.00
N TRP A 168 12.49 5.01 3.82
CA TRP A 168 12.40 5.07 5.28
C TRP A 168 12.89 6.43 5.77
N PRO A 169 11.99 7.38 6.05
CA PRO A 169 12.35 8.71 6.55
C PRO A 169 12.83 8.63 8.00
N TYR A 170 13.82 9.44 8.35
CA TYR A 170 14.41 9.47 9.70
C TYR A 170 13.38 9.71 10.82
N GLY A 171 12.30 10.43 10.53
CA GLY A 171 11.24 10.71 11.50
C GLY A 171 10.41 9.50 11.92
N GLU A 172 10.41 8.44 11.09
CA GLU A 172 9.67 7.20 11.36
C GLU A 172 10.57 6.08 11.89
N VAL A 173 11.80 5.99 11.36
CA VAL A 173 12.70 4.86 11.64
C VAL A 173 13.97 5.23 12.39
N GLY A 174 14.17 6.52 12.67
CA GLY A 174 15.33 7.02 13.38
C GLY A 174 16.56 7.27 12.50
N THR A 175 17.55 7.90 13.10
CA THR A 175 18.85 8.28 12.52
C THR A 175 19.97 7.36 13.01
N ASN A 176 21.17 7.46 12.40
CA ASN A 176 22.40 6.81 12.90
C ASN A 176 22.70 7.14 14.35
N GLY A 177 22.48 8.40 14.79
CA GLY A 177 22.70 8.82 16.17
C GLY A 177 21.75 8.12 17.15
N GLN A 178 20.49 7.96 16.77
CA GLN A 178 19.49 7.24 17.58
C GLN A 178 19.81 5.74 17.64
N ALA A 179 20.15 5.13 16.50
CA ALA A 179 20.57 3.72 16.45
C ALA A 179 21.80 3.45 17.33
N LYS A 180 22.80 4.35 17.29
CA LYS A 180 23.96 4.27 18.19
C LYS A 180 23.55 4.33 19.66
N ALA A 181 22.69 5.28 20.05
CA ALA A 181 22.23 5.42 21.42
C ALA A 181 21.46 4.18 21.90
N GLU A 182 20.65 3.57 21.03
CA GLU A 182 19.94 2.33 21.32
C GLU A 182 20.91 1.16 21.57
N ILE A 183 21.90 0.96 20.70
CA ILE A 183 22.91 -0.09 20.86
C ILE A 183 23.72 0.09 22.16
N VAL A 184 24.14 1.32 22.47
CA VAL A 184 24.86 1.61 23.72
C VAL A 184 24.00 1.32 24.96
N THR A 185 22.70 1.54 24.85
CA THR A 185 21.76 1.23 25.94
C THR A 185 21.56 -0.26 26.12
N LEU A 186 21.47 -1.01 25.02
CA LEU A 186 21.30 -2.48 25.04
C LEU A 186 22.57 -3.23 25.46
N PHE A 187 23.74 -2.69 25.12
CA PHE A 187 25.05 -3.30 25.36
C PHE A 187 26.04 -2.29 26.00
N PRO A 188 25.82 -1.90 27.26
CA PRO A 188 26.65 -0.86 27.91
C PRO A 188 28.08 -1.32 28.07
N GLY A 189 29.01 -0.58 27.43
CA GLY A 189 30.45 -0.84 27.52
C GLY A 189 31.00 -1.96 26.64
N GLU A 190 30.14 -2.65 25.87
CA GLU A 190 30.57 -3.78 25.02
C GLU A 190 30.82 -3.39 23.56
N VAL A 191 30.29 -2.26 23.11
CA VAL A 191 30.41 -1.81 21.71
C VAL A 191 31.31 -0.57 21.64
N PRO A 192 32.50 -0.66 21.04
CA PRO A 192 33.36 0.51 20.81
C PRO A 192 32.79 1.34 19.64
N PHE A 193 32.53 2.62 19.88
CA PHE A 193 32.12 3.59 18.87
C PHE A 193 33.06 4.79 18.82
#